data_65edbee707e4fd8660480ba189a2280c
#
_entry.id   65edbee707e4fd8660480ba189a2280c
#
_cell.length_a   1.000
_cell.length_b   1.000
_cell.length_c   1.000
_cell.angle_alpha   90.00
_cell.angle_beta   90.00
_cell.angle_gamma   90.00
#
_symmetry.space_group_name_H-M   'P 1'
#
loop_
_entity.id
_entity.type
_entity.pdbx_description
1 polymer ?
#
loop_
_entity_poly.entity_id
_entity_poly.type
_entity_poly.pdbx_seq_one_letter_code
_entity_poly.pdbx_strand_id
1 'polypeptide(L)'
;MNIQLACKEWASVCAALASGRQSILLRKGGIAEPTGDFQVQSNWFWLYPTYVHQQQNQLRETEWLEKGEIFKAQAKKILFFHLAEVVETFHVMNLDIVEKLEPFHVLSKECIGSRF
;
A
#
# COMPACT_ATOMS: atom_id res chain seq x y z
N MET A 1 19.17 -11.95 -6.55
CA MET A 1 17.94 -12.35 -5.84
C MET A 1 16.77 -12.25 -6.79
N ASN A 2 15.97 -13.28 -6.87
CA ASN A 2 14.84 -13.35 -7.80
C ASN A 2 13.52 -13.23 -7.00
N ILE A 3 12.91 -12.05 -7.04
CA ILE A 3 11.65 -11.77 -6.32
C ILE A 3 10.49 -11.92 -7.29
N GLN A 4 9.63 -12.88 -7.05
CA GLN A 4 8.49 -13.17 -7.92
C GLN A 4 7.15 -12.70 -7.35
N LEU A 5 7.13 -12.23 -6.10
CA LEU A 5 5.92 -11.78 -5.45
C LEU A 5 5.70 -10.30 -5.69
N ALA A 6 4.46 -9.92 -6.04
CA ALA A 6 4.08 -8.54 -6.19
C ALA A 6 2.79 -8.27 -5.40
N CYS A 7 2.70 -7.09 -4.83
CA CYS A 7 1.53 -6.65 -4.08
C CYS A 7 0.91 -5.44 -4.76
N LYS A 8 -0.35 -5.55 -5.14
CA LYS A 8 -1.10 -4.44 -5.73
C LYS A 8 -1.40 -3.38 -4.67
N GLU A 9 -1.06 -2.15 -4.98
CA GLU A 9 -1.37 -1.02 -4.12
C GLU A 9 -1.62 0.20 -4.99
N TRP A 10 -2.41 1.16 -4.50
CA TRP A 10 -2.66 2.38 -5.26
C TRP A 10 -1.34 3.07 -5.60
N ALA A 11 -1.25 3.62 -6.80
CA ALA A 11 -0.06 4.31 -7.25
C ALA A 11 0.30 5.48 -6.33
N SER A 12 -0.70 6.16 -5.79
CA SER A 12 -0.50 7.23 -4.80
C SER A 12 0.21 6.72 -3.55
N VAL A 13 -0.20 5.54 -3.06
CA VAL A 13 0.43 4.92 -1.89
C VAL A 13 1.82 4.43 -2.23
N CYS A 14 2.03 3.88 -3.42
CA CYS A 14 3.37 3.48 -3.87
C CYS A 14 4.32 4.68 -3.87
N ALA A 15 3.86 5.84 -4.34
CA ALA A 15 4.67 7.06 -4.34
C ALA A 15 5.00 7.50 -2.91
N ALA A 16 4.02 7.44 -2.01
CA ALA A 16 4.23 7.82 -0.62
C ALA A 16 5.22 6.88 0.08
N LEU A 17 5.12 5.58 -0.17
CA LEU A 17 6.06 4.60 0.37
C LEU A 17 7.46 4.84 -0.16
N ALA A 18 7.60 5.08 -1.46
CA ALA A 18 8.90 5.30 -2.09
C ALA A 18 9.60 6.55 -1.55
N SER A 19 8.83 7.57 -1.19
CA SER A 19 9.39 8.82 -0.66
C SER A 19 9.67 8.80 0.83
N GLY A 20 9.20 7.76 1.53
CA GLY A 20 9.32 7.68 2.99
C GLY A 20 8.19 8.39 3.74
N ARG A 21 7.22 8.99 3.05
CA ARG A 21 6.07 9.62 3.69
C ARG A 21 5.15 8.58 4.34
N GLN A 22 5.09 7.39 3.76
CA GLN A 22 4.33 6.27 4.30
C GLN A 22 5.26 5.12 4.62
N SER A 23 5.00 4.42 5.70
CA SER A 23 5.81 3.30 6.14
C SER A 23 5.01 2.06 6.51
N ILE A 24 3.69 2.14 6.44
CA ILE A 24 2.82 1.01 6.74
C ILE A 24 1.83 0.79 5.61
N LEU A 25 1.38 -0.46 5.47
CA LEU A 25 0.26 -0.82 4.60
C LEU A 25 -0.88 -1.31 5.47
N LEU A 26 -2.06 -0.77 5.25
CA LEU A 26 -3.28 -1.16 5.96
C LEU A 26 -4.10 -2.05 5.05
N ARG A 27 -4.34 -3.28 5.47
CA ARG A 27 -5.08 -4.26 4.69
C ARG A 27 -6.24 -4.82 5.46
N LYS A 28 -7.41 -4.81 4.84
CA LYS A 28 -8.63 -5.37 5.43
C LYS A 28 -8.59 -6.89 5.25
N GLY A 29 -8.21 -7.59 6.31
CA GLY A 29 -8.24 -9.05 6.34
C GLY A 29 -7.26 -9.76 5.40
N GLY A 30 -6.60 -9.04 4.51
CA GLY A 30 -5.85 -9.65 3.43
C GLY A 30 -4.61 -10.42 3.88
N ILE A 31 -3.90 -9.88 4.85
CA ILE A 31 -2.67 -10.53 5.34
C ILE A 31 -3.00 -11.69 6.26
N ALA A 32 -4.18 -11.67 6.84
CA ALA A 32 -4.66 -12.74 7.71
C ALA A 32 -5.42 -13.82 6.95
N GLU A 33 -5.20 -13.96 5.66
CA GLU A 33 -5.84 -15.01 4.88
C GLU A 33 -5.50 -16.38 5.44
N PRO A 34 -6.42 -17.35 5.26
CA PRO A 34 -6.22 -18.69 5.85
C PRO A 34 -4.90 -19.34 5.47
N THR A 35 -4.38 -19.01 4.31
CA THR A 35 -3.10 -19.58 3.88
C THR A 35 -1.90 -18.93 4.53
N GLY A 36 -2.02 -17.67 4.91
CA GLY A 36 -0.92 -16.90 5.45
C GLY A 36 0.30 -16.79 4.52
N ASP A 37 0.12 -17.13 3.27
CA ASP A 37 1.22 -17.37 2.34
C ASP A 37 2.08 -16.14 2.12
N PHE A 38 1.47 -14.97 2.08
CA PHE A 38 2.21 -13.74 1.83
C PHE A 38 3.31 -13.53 2.87
N GLN A 39 3.00 -13.75 4.14
CA GLN A 39 3.95 -13.56 5.23
C GLN A 39 4.97 -14.69 5.35
N VAL A 40 4.51 -15.91 5.12
CA VAL A 40 5.33 -17.10 5.32
C VAL A 40 6.34 -17.27 4.20
N GLN A 41 5.95 -16.97 2.97
CA GLN A 41 6.79 -17.25 1.81
C GLN A 41 7.86 -16.21 1.56
N SER A 42 7.59 -14.94 1.84
CA SER A 42 8.57 -13.91 1.58
C SER A 42 8.25 -12.62 2.33
N ASN A 43 9.31 -12.00 2.84
CA ASN A 43 9.23 -10.66 3.40
C ASN A 43 9.46 -9.59 2.33
N TRP A 44 9.76 -9.97 1.10
CA TRP A 44 10.06 -9.05 0.00
C TRP A 44 9.02 -9.18 -1.09
N PHE A 45 8.59 -8.03 -1.64
CA PHE A 45 7.67 -8.03 -2.76
C PHE A 45 7.82 -6.74 -3.57
N TRP A 46 7.44 -6.82 -4.85
CA TRP A 46 7.38 -5.65 -5.70
C TRP A 46 6.10 -4.88 -5.42
N LEU A 47 6.20 -3.56 -5.43
CA LEU A 47 5.02 -2.70 -5.39
C LEU A 47 4.44 -2.62 -6.80
N TYR A 48 3.20 -3.07 -6.94
CA TYR A 48 2.48 -3.08 -8.21
C TYR A 48 1.48 -1.92 -8.18
N PRO A 49 1.79 -0.78 -8.82
CA PRO A 49 0.92 0.39 -8.74
C PRO A 49 -0.38 0.17 -9.53
N THR A 50 -1.50 0.54 -8.91
CA THR A 50 -2.81 0.49 -9.54
C THR A 50 -3.47 1.85 -9.47
N TYR A 51 -4.38 2.11 -10.42
CA TYR A 51 -5.03 3.41 -10.55
C TYR A 51 -6.54 3.31 -10.41
N VAL A 52 -7.07 2.11 -10.52
CA VAL A 52 -8.50 1.83 -10.38
C VAL A 52 -8.87 2.00 -8.92
N HIS A 53 -9.96 2.64 -8.64
CA HIS A 53 -10.51 2.86 -7.30
C HIS A 53 -9.81 3.92 -6.44
N GLN A 54 -8.64 4.43 -6.79
CA GLN A 54 -8.08 5.52 -6.00
C GLN A 54 -8.80 6.83 -6.32
N GLN A 55 -9.18 7.57 -5.28
CA GLN A 55 -9.95 8.81 -5.39
C GLN A 55 -9.41 9.86 -4.43
N GLN A 56 -9.67 11.13 -4.75
CA GLN A 56 -9.21 12.24 -3.93
C GLN A 56 -9.65 12.15 -2.48
N ASN A 57 -10.91 11.78 -2.24
CA ASN A 57 -11.45 11.72 -0.88
C ASN A 57 -10.88 10.59 -0.04
N GLN A 58 -10.08 9.71 -0.63
CA GLN A 58 -9.45 8.61 0.08
C GLN A 58 -8.03 8.92 0.52
N LEU A 59 -7.54 10.11 0.20
CA LEU A 59 -6.21 10.57 0.57
C LEU A 59 -6.31 11.87 1.35
N ARG A 60 -5.53 11.99 2.42
CA ARG A 60 -5.44 13.26 3.16
C ARG A 60 -4.71 14.32 2.36
N GLU A 61 -3.69 13.90 1.64
CA GLU A 61 -2.86 14.78 0.82
C GLU A 61 -3.03 14.34 -0.63
N THR A 62 -3.81 15.10 -1.40
CA THR A 62 -4.17 14.71 -2.76
C THR A 62 -3.02 14.79 -3.76
N GLU A 63 -1.93 15.45 -3.38
CA GLU A 63 -0.73 15.51 -4.23
C GLU A 63 -0.20 14.12 -4.60
N TRP A 64 -0.50 13.10 -3.79
CA TRP A 64 -0.03 11.75 -4.05
C TRP A 64 -0.68 11.11 -5.27
N LEU A 65 -1.86 11.58 -5.67
CA LEU A 65 -2.47 11.14 -6.92
C LEU A 65 -1.59 11.53 -8.10
N GLU A 66 -1.12 12.77 -8.11
CA GLU A 66 -0.25 13.26 -9.18
C GLU A 66 1.11 12.58 -9.12
N LYS A 67 1.67 12.46 -7.94
CA LYS A 67 2.99 11.81 -7.77
C LYS A 67 2.97 10.34 -8.20
N GLY A 68 1.83 9.67 -8.06
CA GLY A 68 1.68 8.29 -8.51
C GLY A 68 1.62 8.13 -10.02
N GLU A 69 1.33 9.20 -10.75
CA GLU A 69 1.22 9.14 -12.20
C GLU A 69 2.52 8.70 -12.88
N ILE A 70 3.67 8.93 -12.26
CA ILE A 70 4.96 8.55 -12.83
C ILE A 70 5.09 7.04 -13.05
N PHE A 71 4.27 6.24 -12.34
CA PHE A 71 4.32 4.79 -12.48
C PHE A 71 3.49 4.26 -13.64
N LYS A 72 2.71 5.10 -14.31
CA LYS A 72 1.90 4.63 -15.42
C LYS A 72 2.80 4.08 -16.51
N ALA A 73 2.52 2.83 -16.86
CA ALA A 73 3.27 2.17 -17.90
C ALA A 73 2.99 2.83 -19.24
N GLN A 74 4.03 2.96 -20.04
CA GLN A 74 3.89 3.35 -21.42
C GLN A 74 3.64 2.08 -22.24
N ALA A 75 2.76 2.19 -23.22
CA ALA A 75 2.37 1.07 -24.06
C ALA A 75 1.76 -0.07 -23.25
N LYS A 76 2.23 -1.28 -23.44
CA LYS A 76 1.59 -2.48 -22.86
C LYS A 76 2.41 -3.11 -21.73
N LYS A 77 3.35 -2.37 -21.17
CA LYS A 77 4.23 -2.92 -20.12
C LYS A 77 3.83 -2.41 -18.76
N ILE A 78 3.91 -3.29 -17.78
CA ILE A 78 3.79 -2.94 -16.37
C ILE A 78 5.19 -2.84 -15.82
N LEU A 79 5.50 -1.70 -15.21
CA LEU A 79 6.82 -1.45 -14.66
C LEU A 79 6.79 -1.48 -13.15
N PHE A 80 7.73 -2.23 -12.57
CA PHE A 80 7.90 -2.30 -11.12
C PHE A 80 9.15 -1.50 -10.76
N PHE A 81 8.94 -0.39 -10.07
CA PHE A 81 10.03 0.52 -9.70
C PHE A 81 10.56 0.29 -8.30
N HIS A 82 9.74 -0.28 -7.41
CA HIS A 82 10.10 -0.33 -6.00
C HIS A 82 9.87 -1.72 -5.42
N LEU A 83 10.86 -2.15 -4.66
CA LEU A 83 10.82 -3.39 -3.91
C LEU A 83 10.61 -3.03 -2.44
N ALA A 84 9.72 -3.75 -1.78
CA ALA A 84 9.40 -3.51 -0.38
C ALA A 84 9.79 -4.69 0.48
N GLU A 85 10.28 -4.42 1.67
CA GLU A 85 10.54 -5.42 2.68
C GLU A 85 9.57 -5.27 3.82
N VAL A 86 8.93 -6.37 4.20
CA VAL A 86 8.06 -6.40 5.38
C VAL A 86 8.94 -6.63 6.60
N VAL A 87 9.03 -5.63 7.46
CA VAL A 87 9.81 -5.72 8.69
C VAL A 87 9.01 -6.34 9.81
N GLU A 88 7.71 -6.00 9.87
CA GLU A 88 6.83 -6.47 10.92
C GLU A 88 5.38 -6.39 10.47
N THR A 89 4.54 -7.30 10.99
CA THR A 89 3.11 -7.30 10.73
C THR A 89 2.35 -7.32 12.05
N PHE A 90 1.23 -6.59 12.07
CA PHE A 90 0.36 -6.50 13.23
C PHE A 90 -1.06 -6.77 12.84
N HIS A 91 -1.78 -7.45 13.69
CA HIS A 91 -3.21 -7.59 13.56
C HIS A 91 -3.88 -6.54 14.45
N VAL A 92 -4.53 -5.55 13.83
CA VAL A 92 -5.15 -4.46 14.55
C VAL A 92 -6.64 -4.73 14.71
N MET A 93 -7.10 -4.78 15.97
CA MET A 93 -8.48 -5.13 16.30
C MET A 93 -9.31 -3.93 16.76
N ASN A 94 -8.72 -2.75 16.81
CA ASN A 94 -9.34 -1.58 17.45
C ASN A 94 -9.14 -0.35 16.58
N LEU A 95 -10.22 0.35 16.26
CA LEU A 95 -10.17 1.54 15.42
C LEU A 95 -9.32 2.66 16.04
N ASP A 96 -9.33 2.79 17.36
CA ASP A 96 -8.54 3.81 18.05
C ASP A 96 -7.04 3.62 17.79
N ILE A 97 -6.59 2.37 17.70
CA ILE A 97 -5.21 2.07 17.37
C ILE A 97 -4.91 2.46 15.92
N VAL A 98 -5.84 2.16 15.02
CA VAL A 98 -5.69 2.53 13.61
C VAL A 98 -5.56 4.04 13.45
N GLU A 99 -6.34 4.82 14.20
CA GLU A 99 -6.28 6.27 14.15
C GLU A 99 -4.93 6.81 14.59
N LYS A 100 -4.28 6.14 15.54
CA LYS A 100 -2.93 6.53 15.99
C LYS A 100 -1.85 6.27 14.95
N LEU A 101 -2.14 5.49 13.93
CA LEU A 101 -1.21 5.20 12.86
C LEU A 101 -1.22 6.27 11.76
N GLU A 102 -2.06 7.29 11.89
CA GLU A 102 -2.23 8.33 10.88
C GLU A 102 -0.92 8.95 10.39
N PRO A 103 0.07 9.26 11.24
CA PRO A 103 1.32 9.85 10.77
C PRO A 103 2.11 8.96 9.80
N PHE A 104 1.78 7.67 9.70
CA PHE A 104 2.56 6.71 8.94
C PHE A 104 1.95 6.36 7.59
N HIS A 105 0.84 7.00 7.22
CA HIS A 105 0.18 6.76 5.93
C HIS A 105 -0.51 8.03 5.41
N VAL A 106 -0.94 7.99 4.15
CA VAL A 106 -1.57 9.13 3.48
C VAL A 106 -3.07 8.96 3.25
N LEU A 107 -3.66 7.91 3.79
CA LEU A 107 -5.08 7.64 3.58
C LEU A 107 -5.95 8.55 4.43
N SER A 108 -7.13 8.90 3.92
CA SER A 108 -8.09 9.72 4.64
C SER A 108 -8.82 8.89 5.72
N LYS A 109 -9.47 9.60 6.64
CA LYS A 109 -10.31 8.95 7.65
C LYS A 109 -11.44 8.15 7.01
N GLU A 110 -12.00 8.65 5.91
CA GLU A 110 -13.04 7.94 5.17
C GLU A 110 -12.54 6.61 4.63
N CYS A 111 -11.34 6.62 4.06
CA CYS A 111 -10.72 5.42 3.53
C CYS A 111 -10.48 4.41 4.64
N ILE A 112 -9.94 4.86 5.77
CA ILE A 112 -9.68 4.00 6.92
C ILE A 112 -10.99 3.39 7.43
N GLY A 113 -12.04 4.18 7.56
CA GLY A 113 -13.34 3.70 8.00
C GLY A 113 -13.89 2.59 7.11
N SER A 114 -13.71 2.72 5.80
CA SER A 114 -14.19 1.70 4.87
C SER A 114 -13.37 0.41 4.92
N ARG A 115 -12.12 0.49 5.35
CA ARG A 115 -11.23 -0.67 5.45
C ARG A 115 -11.35 -1.40 6.80
N PHE A 116 -11.90 -0.73 7.78
CA PHE A 116 -11.99 -1.28 9.13
C PHE A 116 -13.43 -1.62 9.51
#